data_90592ee63d59ed3a1d5d13d6c4856e65
#
_entry.id   90592ee63d59ed3a1d5d13d6c4856e65
#
_cell.length_a   1.000
_cell.length_b   1.000
_cell.length_c   1.000
_cell.angle_alpha   90.00
_cell.angle_beta   90.00
_cell.angle_gamma   90.00
#
_symmetry.space_group_name_H-M   'P 1'
#
loop_
_entity.id
_entity.type
_entity.pdbx_description
1 polymer ?
#
loop_
_entity_poly.entity_id
_entity_poly.type
_entity_poly.pdbx_seq_one_letter_code
_entity_poly.pdbx_strand_id
1 'polypeptide(L)'
;IEGLREYANSAEGLPKLGLKSATSLIATVLMTSFGTWGLPQMIQKYFGIKDDKQAKRGIIISTFFALLVAGGGYFIGSLCHRFFTADEIASFKKPVQDYVVPNMLKVANLPNILLGIVLVLLIAASVSTLCSITLTASSTFSMDFVKSVLKPGMKEKKVTVLTKVLCVVFILCSYVVANTDTPILDMMSYSWGIISGSFLAPYVVALFWKRMNKHGAWAAMIGGFSVAIVPAICKLLVEFGVNNSTASTLAGFGPLFACIAMLLSIALCFIVSAITGKDDKNVTELFYNGIVEKE
;
A
#
# COMPACT_ATOMS: atom_id res chain seq x y z
N ILE A 1 21.13 1.07 28.13
CA ILE A 1 22.30 0.60 27.36
C ILE A 1 22.71 -0.79 27.85
N GLU A 2 22.71 -1.07 29.19
CA GLU A 2 23.00 -2.41 29.73
C GLU A 2 21.99 -3.47 29.28
N GLY A 3 20.69 -3.19 29.29
CA GLY A 3 19.64 -4.11 28.84
C GLY A 3 19.72 -4.46 27.35
N LEU A 4 20.24 -3.56 26.50
CA LEU A 4 20.50 -3.85 25.08
C LEU A 4 21.73 -4.73 24.90
N ARG A 5 22.74 -4.60 25.77
CA ARG A 5 23.93 -5.47 25.80
C ARG A 5 23.58 -6.87 26.30
N GLU A 6 22.75 -6.96 27.32
CA GLU A 6 22.28 -8.23 27.87
C GLU A 6 21.43 -9.00 26.86
N TYR A 7 20.57 -8.29 26.10
CA TYR A 7 19.80 -8.84 24.99
C TYR A 7 20.68 -9.26 23.80
N ALA A 8 21.73 -8.48 23.49
CA ALA A 8 22.69 -8.84 22.44
C ALA A 8 23.57 -10.03 22.85
N ASN A 9 23.87 -10.21 24.15
CA ASN A 9 24.64 -11.33 24.67
C ASN A 9 23.78 -12.60 24.89
N SER A 10 22.46 -12.47 25.01
CA SER A 10 21.52 -13.61 25.04
C SER A 10 21.17 -14.12 23.63
N ALA A 11 22.06 -13.90 22.66
CA ALA A 11 21.91 -14.28 21.25
C ALA A 11 21.69 -15.79 20.99
N GLU A 12 21.73 -16.63 22.01
CA GLU A 12 21.31 -18.04 21.93
C GLU A 12 19.80 -18.24 21.70
N GLY A 13 18.96 -17.20 21.93
CA GLY A 13 17.52 -17.24 21.79
C GLY A 13 16.92 -16.51 20.59
N LEU A 14 17.73 -15.83 19.76
CA LEU A 14 17.21 -15.25 18.53
C LEU A 14 16.85 -16.37 17.54
N PRO A 15 15.59 -16.51 17.12
CA PRO A 15 15.26 -17.47 16.09
C PRO A 15 16.14 -17.17 14.89
N LYS A 16 16.99 -18.14 14.48
CA LYS A 16 17.81 -18.03 13.27
C LYS A 16 16.87 -17.57 12.16
N LEU A 17 17.14 -16.41 11.59
CA LEU A 17 16.30 -15.83 10.53
C LEU A 17 16.28 -16.84 9.38
N GLY A 18 15.27 -17.71 9.35
CA GLY A 18 15.14 -18.71 8.31
C GLY A 18 15.04 -18.01 6.95
N LEU A 19 15.53 -18.63 5.90
CA LEU A 19 15.48 -18.05 4.54
C LEU A 19 14.08 -17.53 4.17
N LYS A 20 13.01 -18.22 4.59
CA LYS A 20 11.62 -17.82 4.41
C LYS A 20 11.29 -16.51 5.13
N SER A 21 11.77 -16.33 6.35
CA SER A 21 11.53 -15.10 7.13
C SER A 21 12.31 -13.92 6.55
N ALA A 22 13.55 -14.15 6.12
CA ALA A 22 14.39 -13.12 5.49
C ALA A 22 13.79 -12.67 4.14
N THR A 23 13.35 -13.60 3.30
CA THR A 23 12.72 -13.26 1.99
C THR A 23 11.40 -12.51 2.17
N SER A 24 10.59 -12.88 3.15
CA SER A 24 9.34 -12.16 3.46
C SER A 24 9.62 -10.74 3.97
N LEU A 25 10.62 -10.56 4.82
CA LEU A 25 11.03 -9.24 5.31
C LEU A 25 11.51 -8.34 4.16
N ILE A 26 12.42 -8.85 3.33
CA ILE A 26 12.94 -8.12 2.16
C ILE A 26 11.79 -7.76 1.21
N ALA A 27 10.89 -8.69 0.93
CA ALA A 27 9.73 -8.44 0.08
C ALA A 27 8.82 -7.36 0.67
N THR A 28 8.58 -7.37 1.99
CA THR A 28 7.80 -6.32 2.67
C THR A 28 8.48 -4.95 2.54
N VAL A 29 9.79 -4.88 2.75
CA VAL A 29 10.56 -3.63 2.59
C VAL A 29 10.49 -3.12 1.15
N LEU A 30 10.67 -3.97 0.16
CA LEU A 30 10.59 -3.60 -1.26
C LEU A 30 9.16 -3.15 -1.62
N MET A 31 8.15 -3.88 -1.20
CA MET A 31 6.74 -3.54 -1.43
C MET A 31 6.38 -2.18 -0.81
N THR A 32 6.78 -1.91 0.41
CA THR A 32 6.46 -0.65 1.10
C THR A 32 7.27 0.52 0.56
N SER A 33 8.50 0.31 0.09
CA SER A 33 9.37 1.35 -0.45
C SER A 33 8.99 1.75 -1.89
N PHE A 34 8.86 0.77 -2.77
CA PHE A 34 8.58 1.01 -4.19
C PHE A 34 7.07 0.99 -4.51
N GLY A 35 6.30 0.18 -3.80
CA GLY A 35 4.86 0.04 -4.04
C GLY A 35 4.09 1.35 -3.92
N THR A 36 4.52 2.24 -3.04
CA THR A 36 3.90 3.56 -2.87
C THR A 36 3.97 4.45 -4.11
N TRP A 37 4.93 4.24 -5.01
CA TRP A 37 5.06 4.99 -6.25
C TRP A 37 3.93 4.68 -7.26
N GLY A 38 3.32 3.51 -7.15
CA GLY A 38 2.19 3.10 -7.99
C GLY A 38 0.81 3.51 -7.43
N LEU A 39 0.76 4.13 -6.24
CA LEU A 39 -0.52 4.48 -5.60
C LEU A 39 -1.12 5.76 -6.19
N PRO A 40 -2.29 5.72 -6.85
CA PRO A 40 -2.91 6.89 -7.48
C PRO A 40 -3.13 8.07 -6.53
N GLN A 41 -3.51 7.80 -5.27
CA GLN A 41 -3.71 8.84 -4.26
C GLN A 41 -2.42 9.56 -3.86
N MET A 42 -1.25 8.95 -4.05
CA MET A 42 0.02 9.61 -3.84
C MET A 42 0.37 10.50 -5.02
N ILE A 43 0.13 10.01 -6.24
CA ILE A 43 0.40 10.74 -7.48
C ILE A 43 -0.44 12.02 -7.55
N GLN A 44 -1.73 11.96 -7.18
CA GLN A 44 -2.62 13.13 -7.18
C GLN A 44 -2.09 14.31 -6.37
N LYS A 45 -1.33 14.06 -5.31
CA LYS A 45 -0.75 15.12 -4.47
C LYS A 45 0.29 15.96 -5.19
N TYR A 46 0.98 15.40 -6.19
CA TYR A 46 1.97 16.14 -6.98
C TYR A 46 1.36 17.21 -7.86
N PHE A 47 0.11 17.04 -8.31
CA PHE A 47 -0.59 18.08 -9.09
C PHE A 47 -0.92 19.34 -8.30
N GLY A 48 -0.88 19.29 -6.97
CA GLY A 48 -1.07 20.45 -6.09
C GLY A 48 0.20 21.24 -5.79
N ILE A 49 1.36 20.83 -6.31
CA ILE A 49 2.65 21.50 -6.05
C ILE A 49 2.78 22.71 -6.97
N LYS A 50 3.12 23.87 -6.38
CA LYS A 50 3.16 25.15 -7.09
C LYS A 50 4.39 25.29 -7.99
N ASP A 51 5.56 24.88 -7.52
CA ASP A 51 6.85 25.03 -8.21
C ASP A 51 7.87 23.98 -7.72
N ASP A 52 8.97 23.81 -8.48
CA ASP A 52 10.04 22.85 -8.18
C ASP A 52 10.76 23.13 -6.87
N LYS A 53 10.85 24.41 -6.46
CA LYS A 53 11.47 24.79 -5.19
C LYS A 53 10.65 24.29 -4.01
N GLN A 54 9.32 24.36 -4.12
CA GLN A 54 8.41 23.79 -3.12
C GLN A 54 8.46 22.26 -3.13
N ALA A 55 8.56 21.63 -4.31
CA ALA A 55 8.74 20.19 -4.42
C ALA A 55 10.01 19.72 -3.70
N LYS A 56 11.17 20.35 -3.96
CA LYS A 56 12.44 20.02 -3.28
C LYS A 56 12.38 20.21 -1.77
N ARG A 57 11.77 21.30 -1.28
CA ARG A 57 11.57 21.52 0.15
C ARG A 57 10.64 20.48 0.76
N GLY A 58 9.54 20.16 0.05
CA GLY A 58 8.60 19.12 0.47
C GLY A 58 9.26 17.75 0.63
N ILE A 59 10.14 17.36 -0.30
CA ILE A 59 10.90 16.11 -0.24
C ILE A 59 11.76 16.06 1.03
N ILE A 60 12.52 17.12 1.33
CA ILE A 60 13.40 17.15 2.50
C ILE A 60 12.58 17.05 3.79
N ILE A 61 11.52 17.86 3.92
CA ILE A 61 10.67 17.90 5.11
C ILE A 61 9.96 16.56 5.31
N SER A 62 9.38 16.00 4.25
CA SER A 62 8.67 14.73 4.32
C SER A 62 9.60 13.56 4.61
N THR A 63 10.83 13.56 4.07
CA THR A 63 11.82 12.52 4.37
C THR A 63 12.24 12.54 5.83
N PHE A 64 12.52 13.73 6.38
CA PHE A 64 12.87 13.87 7.80
C PHE A 64 11.71 13.46 8.71
N PHE A 65 10.50 13.90 8.38
CA PHE A 65 9.29 13.52 9.11
C PHE A 65 9.02 12.01 9.04
N ALA A 66 9.15 11.41 7.85
CA ALA A 66 8.99 9.97 7.67
C ALA A 66 10.03 9.17 8.47
N LEU A 67 11.28 9.61 8.48
CA LEU A 67 12.35 8.99 9.28
C LEU A 67 12.01 9.01 10.77
N LEU A 68 11.52 10.15 11.28
CA LEU A 68 11.17 10.29 12.68
C LEU A 68 9.96 9.45 13.07
N VAL A 69 8.89 9.47 12.25
CA VAL A 69 7.65 8.74 12.54
C VAL A 69 7.83 7.23 12.33
N ALA A 70 8.37 6.82 11.19
CA ALA A 70 8.58 5.40 10.91
C ALA A 70 9.68 4.81 11.82
N GLY A 71 10.79 5.51 12.01
CA GLY A 71 11.85 5.09 12.93
C GLY A 71 11.36 4.97 14.38
N GLY A 72 10.56 5.93 14.84
CA GLY A 72 9.91 5.87 16.14
C GLY A 72 8.94 4.69 16.26
N GLY A 73 8.12 4.44 15.25
CA GLY A 73 7.20 3.31 15.21
C GLY A 73 7.92 1.95 15.26
N TYR A 74 8.95 1.76 14.45
CA TYR A 74 9.76 0.54 14.48
C TYR A 74 10.51 0.37 15.80
N PHE A 75 11.02 1.46 16.37
CA PHE A 75 11.67 1.43 17.69
C PHE A 75 10.70 1.00 18.77
N ILE A 76 9.50 1.59 18.83
CA ILE A 76 8.44 1.20 19.79
C ILE A 76 8.04 -0.26 19.58
N GLY A 77 7.85 -0.68 18.31
CA GLY A 77 7.52 -2.07 17.98
C GLY A 77 8.58 -3.06 18.45
N SER A 78 9.87 -2.73 18.33
CA SER A 78 10.97 -3.58 18.79
C SER A 78 11.04 -3.71 20.31
N LEU A 79 10.52 -2.73 21.06
CA LEU A 79 10.45 -2.78 22.51
C LEU A 79 9.38 -3.73 23.05
N CYS A 80 8.49 -4.26 22.23
CA CYS A 80 7.42 -5.15 22.67
C CYS A 80 7.96 -6.39 23.42
N HIS A 81 9.12 -6.91 23.00
CA HIS A 81 9.80 -8.04 23.65
C HIS A 81 10.30 -7.71 25.07
N ARG A 82 10.36 -6.43 25.46
CA ARG A 82 10.68 -6.02 26.83
C ARG A 82 9.47 -6.11 27.76
N PHE A 83 8.25 -6.00 27.19
CA PHE A 83 7.00 -6.00 27.94
C PHE A 83 6.37 -7.38 28.00
N PHE A 84 6.58 -8.21 26.98
CA PHE A 84 5.91 -9.50 26.86
C PHE A 84 6.89 -10.59 26.41
N THR A 85 6.72 -11.78 26.99
CA THR A 85 7.35 -13.01 26.53
C THR A 85 6.68 -13.52 25.24
N ALA A 86 7.36 -14.43 24.51
CA ALA A 86 6.79 -15.04 23.32
C ALA A 86 5.47 -15.78 23.59
N ASP A 87 5.37 -16.45 24.74
CA ASP A 87 4.17 -17.20 25.14
C ASP A 87 2.99 -16.28 25.48
N GLU A 88 3.25 -15.15 26.11
CA GLU A 88 2.24 -14.14 26.39
C GLU A 88 1.72 -13.51 25.09
N ILE A 89 2.60 -13.21 24.15
CA ILE A 89 2.21 -12.69 22.82
C ILE A 89 1.33 -13.72 22.09
N ALA A 90 1.69 -15.00 22.13
CA ALA A 90 0.93 -16.06 21.49
C ALA A 90 -0.48 -16.24 22.10
N SER A 91 -0.69 -15.82 23.35
CA SER A 91 -1.98 -15.87 24.06
C SER A 91 -2.94 -14.73 23.67
N PHE A 92 -2.48 -13.72 22.95
CA PHE A 92 -3.33 -12.60 22.56
C PHE A 92 -4.44 -13.02 21.60
N LYS A 93 -5.50 -12.21 21.58
CA LYS A 93 -6.60 -12.40 20.63
C LYS A 93 -6.06 -12.34 19.20
N LYS A 94 -6.59 -13.14 18.31
CA LYS A 94 -6.24 -13.10 16.89
C LYS A 94 -6.93 -11.89 16.19
N PRO A 95 -6.28 -11.24 15.24
CA PRO A 95 -4.90 -11.44 14.80
C PRO A 95 -3.88 -10.87 15.81
N VAL A 96 -2.95 -11.72 16.24
CA VAL A 96 -2.04 -11.46 17.37
C VAL A 96 -1.24 -10.18 17.19
N GLN A 97 -0.73 -9.92 15.98
CA GLN A 97 0.12 -8.78 15.66
C GLN A 97 -0.56 -7.44 15.96
N ASP A 98 -1.85 -7.34 15.69
CA ASP A 98 -2.61 -6.09 15.83
C ASP A 98 -2.88 -5.74 17.30
N TYR A 99 -2.77 -6.72 18.21
CA TYR A 99 -3.00 -6.54 19.66
C TYR A 99 -1.72 -6.25 20.46
N VAL A 100 -0.53 -6.40 19.88
CA VAL A 100 0.75 -6.20 20.60
C VAL A 100 0.87 -4.77 21.13
N VAL A 101 0.76 -3.76 20.27
CA VAL A 101 0.92 -2.35 20.67
C VAL A 101 -0.19 -1.89 21.62
N PRO A 102 -1.49 -2.17 21.39
CA PRO A 102 -2.54 -1.83 22.36
C PRO A 102 -2.32 -2.44 23.76
N ASN A 103 -1.88 -3.69 23.85
CA ASN A 103 -1.57 -4.32 25.13
C ASN A 103 -0.33 -3.71 25.78
N MET A 104 0.70 -3.41 25.01
CA MET A 104 1.89 -2.72 25.51
C MET A 104 1.53 -1.35 26.13
N LEU A 105 0.66 -0.57 25.49
CA LEU A 105 0.18 0.70 26.04
C LEU A 105 -0.59 0.54 27.35
N LYS A 106 -1.33 -0.55 27.52
CA LYS A 106 -2.02 -0.85 28.78
C LYS A 106 -1.05 -1.16 29.92
N VAL A 107 0.00 -1.94 29.63
CA VAL A 107 0.99 -2.37 30.64
C VAL A 107 2.00 -1.26 30.96
N ALA A 108 2.25 -0.35 30.02
CA ALA A 108 3.22 0.74 30.18
C ALA A 108 2.82 1.79 31.25
N ASN A 109 1.64 1.65 31.86
CA ASN A 109 1.14 2.50 32.96
C ASN A 109 1.24 4.01 32.66
N LEU A 110 0.91 4.39 31.42
CA LEU A 110 0.94 5.78 30.97
C LEU A 110 -0.14 6.61 31.65
N PRO A 111 0.11 7.93 31.91
CA PRO A 111 -0.92 8.83 32.38
C PRO A 111 -2.14 8.84 31.46
N ASN A 112 -3.36 8.88 32.04
CA ASN A 112 -4.61 8.83 31.28
C ASN A 112 -4.72 9.93 30.19
N ILE A 113 -4.15 11.10 30.46
CA ILE A 113 -4.10 12.20 29.48
C ILE A 113 -3.30 11.79 28.25
N LEU A 114 -2.15 11.15 28.44
CA LEU A 114 -1.30 10.71 27.33
C LEU A 114 -1.98 9.60 26.51
N LEU A 115 -2.62 8.65 27.19
CA LEU A 115 -3.44 7.64 26.52
C LEU A 115 -4.57 8.26 25.69
N GLY A 116 -5.24 9.28 26.25
CA GLY A 116 -6.29 10.02 25.54
C GLY A 116 -5.75 10.70 24.28
N ILE A 117 -4.60 11.34 24.35
CA ILE A 117 -3.95 11.97 23.18
C ILE A 117 -3.60 10.93 22.12
N VAL A 118 -3.04 9.78 22.49
CA VAL A 118 -2.71 8.68 21.56
C VAL A 118 -3.97 8.16 20.86
N LEU A 119 -5.05 7.96 21.60
CA LEU A 119 -6.33 7.51 21.02
C LEU A 119 -6.91 8.50 20.03
N VAL A 120 -6.93 9.81 20.39
CA VAL A 120 -7.41 10.86 19.49
C VAL A 120 -6.54 10.93 18.23
N LEU A 121 -5.22 10.80 18.35
CA LEU A 121 -4.29 10.79 17.23
C LEU A 121 -4.54 9.61 16.30
N LEU A 122 -4.72 8.40 16.84
CA LEU A 122 -5.04 7.21 16.06
C LEU A 122 -6.36 7.35 15.29
N ILE A 123 -7.41 7.84 15.96
CA ILE A 123 -8.71 8.06 15.33
C ILE A 123 -8.60 9.11 14.24
N ALA A 124 -7.97 10.25 14.51
CA ALA A 124 -7.82 11.34 13.55
C ALA A 124 -7.03 10.90 12.30
N ALA A 125 -5.92 10.18 12.49
CA ALA A 125 -5.11 9.66 11.39
C ALA A 125 -5.89 8.65 10.54
N SER A 126 -6.61 7.73 11.17
CA SER A 126 -7.41 6.71 10.50
C SER A 126 -8.56 7.31 9.70
N VAL A 127 -9.31 8.25 10.30
CA VAL A 127 -10.43 8.94 9.64
C VAL A 127 -9.94 9.77 8.46
N SER A 128 -8.83 10.51 8.62
CA SER A 128 -8.24 11.31 7.53
C SER A 128 -7.87 10.45 6.32
N THR A 129 -7.23 9.31 6.56
CA THR A 129 -6.83 8.38 5.49
C THR A 129 -8.06 7.73 4.84
N LEU A 130 -9.02 7.24 5.64
CA LEU A 130 -10.25 6.63 5.15
C LEU A 130 -11.04 7.60 4.26
N CYS A 131 -11.22 8.85 4.69
CA CYS A 131 -11.91 9.87 3.90
C CYS A 131 -11.22 10.12 2.56
N SER A 132 -9.89 10.25 2.56
CA SER A 132 -9.12 10.51 1.34
C SER A 132 -9.23 9.36 0.34
N ILE A 133 -9.04 8.12 0.78
CA ILE A 133 -9.09 6.93 -0.09
C ILE A 133 -10.52 6.71 -0.61
N THR A 134 -11.52 6.80 0.27
CA THR A 134 -12.92 6.60 -0.09
C THR A 134 -13.40 7.66 -1.10
N LEU A 135 -13.03 8.93 -0.89
CA LEU A 135 -13.38 10.00 -1.82
C LEU A 135 -12.70 9.80 -3.18
N THR A 136 -11.42 9.42 -3.19
CA THR A 136 -10.69 9.14 -4.44
C THR A 136 -11.34 7.99 -5.21
N ALA A 137 -11.60 6.86 -4.56
CA ALA A 137 -12.26 5.72 -5.19
C ALA A 137 -13.65 6.08 -5.74
N SER A 138 -14.46 6.78 -4.94
CA SER A 138 -15.82 7.16 -5.31
C SER A 138 -15.83 8.19 -6.44
N SER A 139 -14.92 9.17 -6.43
CA SER A 139 -14.83 10.17 -7.50
C SER A 139 -14.32 9.55 -8.80
N THR A 140 -13.32 8.71 -8.75
CA THR A 140 -12.84 7.98 -9.94
C THR A 140 -13.94 7.14 -10.55
N PHE A 141 -14.69 6.38 -9.75
CA PHE A 141 -15.77 5.57 -10.27
C PHE A 141 -16.91 6.43 -10.85
N SER A 142 -17.31 7.50 -10.17
CA SER A 142 -18.42 8.34 -10.62
C SER A 142 -18.08 9.24 -11.81
N MET A 143 -16.86 9.80 -11.84
CA MET A 143 -16.44 10.74 -12.87
C MET A 143 -15.81 10.02 -14.07
N ASP A 144 -14.81 9.15 -13.82
CA ASP A 144 -14.05 8.55 -14.91
C ASP A 144 -14.79 7.37 -15.54
N PHE A 145 -15.48 6.56 -14.75
CA PHE A 145 -16.22 5.42 -15.28
C PHE A 145 -17.65 5.75 -15.64
N VAL A 146 -18.47 6.25 -14.69
CA VAL A 146 -19.90 6.43 -14.96
C VAL A 146 -20.16 7.63 -15.87
N LYS A 147 -19.57 8.81 -15.59
CA LYS A 147 -19.81 10.01 -16.39
C LYS A 147 -19.12 9.94 -17.76
N SER A 148 -17.85 9.46 -17.80
CA SER A 148 -17.08 9.47 -19.05
C SER A 148 -17.42 8.31 -19.98
N VAL A 149 -17.70 7.10 -19.43
CA VAL A 149 -17.92 5.90 -20.24
C VAL A 149 -19.39 5.54 -20.39
N LEU A 150 -20.15 5.48 -19.27
CA LEU A 150 -21.52 4.96 -19.29
C LEU A 150 -22.56 6.03 -19.66
N LYS A 151 -22.41 7.26 -19.18
CA LYS A 151 -23.41 8.35 -19.39
C LYS A 151 -22.70 9.68 -19.65
N PRO A 152 -22.09 9.88 -20.84
CA PRO A 152 -21.57 11.17 -21.25
C PRO A 152 -22.69 12.22 -21.22
N GLY A 153 -22.46 13.34 -20.52
CA GLY A 153 -23.49 14.39 -20.37
C GLY A 153 -24.30 14.35 -19.07
N MET A 154 -23.93 13.46 -18.12
CA MET A 154 -24.54 13.49 -16.78
C MET A 154 -24.32 14.85 -16.10
N LYS A 155 -25.39 15.46 -15.57
CA LYS A 155 -25.33 16.75 -14.85
C LYS A 155 -24.44 16.65 -13.61
N GLU A 156 -23.61 17.66 -13.33
CA GLU A 156 -22.67 17.71 -12.20
C GLU A 156 -23.32 17.39 -10.86
N LYS A 157 -24.54 17.90 -10.61
CA LYS A 157 -25.31 17.58 -9.39
C LYS A 157 -25.54 16.08 -9.21
N LYS A 158 -25.83 15.35 -10.31
CA LYS A 158 -26.03 13.89 -10.23
C LYS A 158 -24.73 13.14 -9.98
N VAL A 159 -23.62 13.61 -10.58
CA VAL A 159 -22.28 13.05 -10.33
C VAL A 159 -21.91 13.21 -8.86
N THR A 160 -22.11 14.40 -8.28
CA THR A 160 -21.84 14.66 -6.87
C THR A 160 -22.67 13.77 -5.93
N VAL A 161 -23.95 13.59 -6.23
CA VAL A 161 -24.81 12.69 -5.43
C VAL A 161 -24.34 11.25 -5.55
N LEU A 162 -23.99 10.80 -6.76
CA LEU A 162 -23.47 9.45 -6.99
C LEU A 162 -22.18 9.23 -6.21
N THR A 163 -21.24 10.20 -6.25
CA THR A 163 -20.00 10.13 -5.47
C THR A 163 -20.27 9.96 -3.97
N LYS A 164 -21.22 10.73 -3.41
CA LYS A 164 -21.61 10.60 -2.00
C LYS A 164 -22.18 9.22 -1.66
N VAL A 165 -23.05 8.69 -2.52
CA VAL A 165 -23.64 7.36 -2.34
C VAL A 165 -22.55 6.28 -2.39
N LEU A 166 -21.62 6.39 -3.35
CA LEU A 166 -20.50 5.46 -3.47
C LEU A 166 -19.56 5.53 -2.26
N CYS A 167 -19.33 6.70 -1.68
CA CYS A 167 -18.59 6.82 -0.42
C CYS A 167 -19.22 5.96 0.68
N VAL A 168 -20.54 6.05 0.85
CA VAL A 168 -21.24 5.23 1.84
C VAL A 168 -21.10 3.73 1.53
N VAL A 169 -21.29 3.34 0.28
CA VAL A 169 -21.17 1.94 -0.15
C VAL A 169 -19.76 1.41 0.13
N PHE A 170 -18.71 2.15 -0.25
CA PHE A 170 -17.33 1.71 -0.01
C PHE A 170 -16.97 1.64 1.47
N ILE A 171 -17.50 2.56 2.31
CA ILE A 171 -17.32 2.49 3.76
C ILE A 171 -17.99 1.23 4.33
N LEU A 172 -19.21 0.91 3.88
CA LEU A 172 -19.90 -0.31 4.31
C LEU A 172 -19.15 -1.57 3.88
N CYS A 173 -18.65 -1.62 2.64
CA CYS A 173 -17.80 -2.71 2.17
C CYS A 173 -16.52 -2.84 3.01
N SER A 174 -15.87 -1.72 3.31
CA SER A 174 -14.67 -1.70 4.16
C SER A 174 -14.96 -2.21 5.57
N TYR A 175 -16.13 -1.87 6.11
CA TYR A 175 -16.56 -2.36 7.42
C TYR A 175 -16.72 -3.88 7.44
N VAL A 176 -17.30 -4.46 6.39
CA VAL A 176 -17.42 -5.93 6.27
C VAL A 176 -16.03 -6.59 6.26
N VAL A 177 -15.09 -6.04 5.46
CA VAL A 177 -13.71 -6.55 5.39
C VAL A 177 -12.99 -6.40 6.73
N ALA A 178 -13.20 -5.29 7.43
CA ALA A 178 -12.57 -5.04 8.73
C ALA A 178 -13.01 -6.01 9.84
N ASN A 179 -14.13 -6.72 9.65
CA ASN A 179 -14.59 -7.75 10.58
C ASN A 179 -13.99 -9.14 10.32
N THR A 180 -13.09 -9.27 9.34
CA THR A 180 -12.35 -10.52 9.13
C THR A 180 -11.17 -10.63 10.11
N ASP A 181 -10.78 -11.86 10.48
CA ASP A 181 -9.63 -12.10 11.36
C ASP A 181 -8.28 -12.03 10.63
N THR A 182 -8.21 -11.20 9.59
CA THR A 182 -6.99 -11.01 8.79
C THR A 182 -6.12 -9.90 9.39
N PRO A 183 -4.82 -10.13 9.63
CA PRO A 183 -3.91 -9.10 10.11
C PRO A 183 -3.88 -7.88 9.19
N ILE A 184 -3.78 -6.67 9.76
CA ILE A 184 -3.74 -5.40 9.00
C ILE A 184 -2.59 -5.41 8.00
N LEU A 185 -1.43 -5.96 8.36
CA LEU A 185 -0.27 -6.06 7.47
C LEU A 185 -0.55 -6.91 6.22
N ASP A 186 -1.29 -8.01 6.38
CA ASP A 186 -1.66 -8.87 5.25
C ASP A 186 -2.66 -8.17 4.35
N MET A 187 -3.70 -7.52 4.90
CA MET A 187 -4.65 -6.71 4.13
C MET A 187 -3.94 -5.59 3.35
N MET A 188 -2.98 -4.92 3.99
CA MET A 188 -2.15 -3.91 3.33
C MET A 188 -1.33 -4.52 2.19
N SER A 189 -0.73 -5.68 2.40
CA SER A 189 0.06 -6.34 1.37
C SER A 189 -0.76 -6.75 0.14
N TYR A 190 -1.98 -7.21 0.34
CA TYR A 190 -2.88 -7.55 -0.77
C TYR A 190 -3.30 -6.30 -1.55
N SER A 191 -3.80 -5.27 -0.87
CA SER A 191 -4.28 -4.05 -1.53
C SER A 191 -3.16 -3.28 -2.22
N TRP A 192 -2.05 -3.03 -1.52
CA TRP A 192 -0.90 -2.33 -2.10
C TRP A 192 -0.22 -3.15 -3.18
N GLY A 193 -0.12 -4.47 -2.99
CA GLY A 193 0.42 -5.38 -3.99
C GLY A 193 -0.34 -5.33 -5.30
N ILE A 194 -1.67 -5.37 -5.25
CA ILE A 194 -2.53 -5.29 -6.44
C ILE A 194 -2.35 -3.94 -7.14
N ILE A 195 -2.42 -2.84 -6.41
CA ILE A 195 -2.32 -1.50 -7.00
C ILE A 195 -0.92 -1.25 -7.54
N SER A 196 0.12 -1.50 -6.75
CA SER A 196 1.50 -1.27 -7.18
C SER A 196 1.93 -2.20 -8.31
N GLY A 197 1.55 -3.48 -8.24
CA GLY A 197 1.80 -4.44 -9.31
C GLY A 197 1.17 -4.04 -10.63
N SER A 198 0.00 -3.38 -10.59
CA SER A 198 -0.70 -2.95 -11.80
C SER A 198 -0.20 -1.59 -12.32
N PHE A 199 -0.01 -0.60 -11.46
CA PHE A 199 0.17 0.80 -11.87
C PHE A 199 1.60 1.31 -11.81
N LEU A 200 2.48 0.73 -10.98
CA LEU A 200 3.86 1.19 -10.83
C LEU A 200 4.61 1.24 -12.15
N ALA A 201 4.60 0.13 -12.89
CA ALA A 201 5.35 0.03 -14.14
C ALA A 201 4.83 0.96 -15.22
N PRO A 202 3.52 0.96 -15.57
CA PRO A 202 2.99 1.91 -16.54
C PRO A 202 3.32 3.35 -16.20
N TYR A 203 3.19 3.74 -14.94
CA TYR A 203 3.45 5.10 -14.50
C TYR A 203 4.93 5.48 -14.58
N VAL A 204 5.81 4.69 -13.95
CA VAL A 204 7.24 5.00 -13.91
C VAL A 204 7.89 4.89 -15.29
N VAL A 205 7.58 3.83 -16.04
CA VAL A 205 8.18 3.62 -17.37
C VAL A 205 7.73 4.70 -18.34
N ALA A 206 6.46 5.16 -18.28
CA ALA A 206 5.98 6.25 -19.14
C ALA A 206 6.74 7.56 -18.91
N LEU A 207 7.15 7.86 -17.68
CA LEU A 207 7.89 9.09 -17.38
C LEU A 207 9.31 9.08 -17.95
N PHE A 208 9.96 7.93 -18.00
CA PHE A 208 11.39 7.85 -18.36
C PHE A 208 11.67 7.23 -19.72
N TRP A 209 10.72 6.48 -20.30
CA TRP A 209 10.94 5.75 -21.55
C TRP A 209 9.98 6.15 -22.67
N LYS A 210 10.46 6.98 -23.59
CA LYS A 210 9.70 7.55 -24.72
C LYS A 210 9.11 6.54 -25.72
N ARG A 211 9.49 5.25 -25.64
CA ARG A 211 8.99 4.21 -26.54
C ARG A 211 7.81 3.42 -25.94
N MET A 212 7.43 3.75 -24.72
CA MET A 212 6.27 3.13 -24.11
C MET A 212 5.00 3.47 -24.90
N ASN A 213 4.13 2.47 -25.07
CA ASN A 213 2.87 2.60 -25.79
C ASN A 213 1.70 2.05 -24.95
N LYS A 214 0.46 2.31 -25.42
CA LYS A 214 -0.76 1.87 -24.74
C LYS A 214 -0.84 0.35 -24.57
N HIS A 215 -0.34 -0.44 -25.52
CA HIS A 215 -0.39 -1.89 -25.46
C HIS A 215 0.53 -2.42 -24.35
N GLY A 216 1.73 -1.85 -24.20
CA GLY A 216 2.63 -2.15 -23.12
C GLY A 216 2.06 -1.76 -21.75
N ALA A 217 1.38 -0.61 -21.66
CA ALA A 217 0.70 -0.19 -20.44
C ALA A 217 -0.39 -1.19 -20.02
N TRP A 218 -1.27 -1.58 -20.96
CA TRP A 218 -2.32 -2.56 -20.68
C TRP A 218 -1.77 -3.93 -20.31
N ALA A 219 -0.77 -4.41 -21.02
CA ALA A 219 -0.12 -5.68 -20.72
C ALA A 219 0.51 -5.69 -19.31
N ALA A 220 1.18 -4.60 -18.93
CA ALA A 220 1.76 -4.42 -17.61
C ALA A 220 0.69 -4.40 -16.51
N MET A 221 -0.40 -3.63 -16.71
CA MET A 221 -1.50 -3.55 -15.76
C MET A 221 -2.18 -4.90 -15.54
N ILE A 222 -2.56 -5.58 -16.63
CA ILE A 222 -3.28 -6.87 -16.55
C ILE A 222 -2.36 -7.94 -15.97
N GLY A 223 -1.11 -8.03 -16.44
CA GLY A 223 -0.15 -9.02 -15.98
C GLY A 223 0.21 -8.84 -14.51
N GLY A 224 0.47 -7.59 -14.08
CA GLY A 224 0.74 -7.26 -12.69
C GLY A 224 -0.45 -7.55 -11.77
N PHE A 225 -1.65 -7.15 -12.19
CA PHE A 225 -2.90 -7.45 -11.48
C PHE A 225 -3.12 -8.95 -11.29
N SER A 226 -2.96 -9.72 -12.38
CA SER A 226 -3.21 -11.17 -12.36
C SER A 226 -2.34 -11.93 -11.36
N VAL A 227 -1.09 -11.51 -11.19
CA VAL A 227 -0.17 -12.12 -10.21
C VAL A 227 -0.45 -11.60 -8.80
N ALA A 228 -0.65 -10.29 -8.66
CA ALA A 228 -0.82 -9.68 -7.34
C ALA A 228 -2.13 -10.06 -6.64
N ILE A 229 -3.17 -10.42 -7.38
CA ILE A 229 -4.48 -10.80 -6.81
C ILE A 229 -4.49 -12.21 -6.22
N VAL A 230 -3.54 -13.07 -6.61
CA VAL A 230 -3.53 -14.49 -6.20
C VAL A 230 -3.57 -14.69 -4.68
N PRO A 231 -2.73 -14.03 -3.86
CA PRO A 231 -2.79 -14.21 -2.41
C PRO A 231 -4.12 -13.77 -1.79
N ALA A 232 -4.73 -12.70 -2.31
CA ALA A 232 -6.02 -12.21 -1.84
C ALA A 232 -7.15 -13.21 -2.14
N ILE A 233 -7.17 -13.80 -3.34
CA ILE A 233 -8.13 -14.85 -3.71
C ILE A 233 -7.90 -16.09 -2.83
N CYS A 234 -6.65 -16.52 -2.65
CA CYS A 234 -6.32 -17.66 -1.79
C CYS A 234 -6.81 -17.44 -0.35
N LYS A 235 -6.64 -16.23 0.19
CA LYS A 235 -7.12 -15.88 1.52
C LYS A 235 -8.64 -15.96 1.61
N LEU A 236 -9.35 -15.40 0.64
CA LEU A 236 -10.80 -15.49 0.57
C LEU A 236 -11.29 -16.94 0.51
N LEU A 237 -10.67 -17.78 -0.31
CA LEU A 237 -11.03 -19.21 -0.38
C LEU A 237 -10.87 -19.92 0.96
N VAL A 238 -9.79 -19.62 1.69
CA VAL A 238 -9.57 -20.17 3.04
C VAL A 238 -10.66 -19.70 4.02
N GLU A 239 -11.07 -18.44 3.97
CA GLU A 239 -12.13 -17.90 4.82
C GLU A 239 -13.51 -18.49 4.49
N PHE A 240 -13.76 -18.82 3.23
CA PHE A 240 -14.98 -19.55 2.81
C PHE A 240 -14.93 -21.06 3.11
N GLY A 241 -13.93 -21.54 3.85
CA GLY A 241 -13.86 -22.91 4.33
C GLY A 241 -13.22 -23.92 3.38
N VAL A 242 -12.57 -23.45 2.31
CA VAL A 242 -11.77 -24.30 1.43
C VAL A 242 -10.46 -24.65 2.13
N ASN A 243 -10.42 -25.75 2.84
CA ASN A 243 -9.24 -26.27 3.55
C ASN A 243 -8.19 -26.82 2.57
N ASN A 244 -7.47 -25.93 1.89
CA ASN A 244 -6.36 -26.30 1.04
C ASN A 244 -5.06 -25.74 1.61
N SER A 245 -4.13 -26.62 1.99
CA SER A 245 -2.81 -26.30 2.52
C SER A 245 -2.02 -25.36 1.59
N THR A 246 -2.17 -25.53 0.27
CA THR A 246 -1.54 -24.67 -0.72
C THR A 246 -2.11 -23.26 -0.70
N ALA A 247 -3.43 -23.10 -0.58
CA ALA A 247 -4.08 -21.80 -0.53
C ALA A 247 -3.66 -21.00 0.72
N SER A 248 -3.62 -21.65 1.89
CA SER A 248 -3.17 -20.99 3.12
C SER A 248 -1.69 -20.56 3.05
N THR A 249 -0.85 -21.37 2.42
CA THR A 249 0.56 -21.03 2.22
C THR A 249 0.73 -19.85 1.25
N LEU A 250 0.03 -19.83 0.13
CA LEU A 250 0.08 -18.75 -0.85
C LEU A 250 -0.47 -17.42 -0.29
N ALA A 251 -1.53 -17.48 0.52
CA ALA A 251 -2.06 -16.30 1.19
C ALA A 251 -1.01 -15.61 2.07
N GLY A 252 -0.14 -16.37 2.75
CA GLY A 252 0.94 -15.84 3.59
C GLY A 252 2.08 -15.17 2.81
N PHE A 253 2.15 -15.32 1.48
CA PHE A 253 3.21 -14.72 0.66
C PHE A 253 2.80 -13.42 -0.04
N GLY A 254 1.81 -12.68 0.48
CA GLY A 254 1.33 -11.42 -0.10
C GLY A 254 2.44 -10.45 -0.54
N PRO A 255 3.41 -10.07 0.32
CA PRO A 255 4.49 -9.16 -0.06
C PRO A 255 5.39 -9.70 -1.18
N LEU A 256 5.65 -11.01 -1.21
CA LEU A 256 6.45 -11.64 -2.27
C LEU A 256 5.73 -11.58 -3.63
N PHE A 257 4.44 -11.89 -3.65
CA PHE A 257 3.63 -11.78 -4.86
C PHE A 257 3.52 -10.34 -5.37
N ALA A 258 3.46 -9.36 -4.46
CA ALA A 258 3.51 -7.95 -4.82
C ALA A 258 4.84 -7.58 -5.53
N CYS A 259 5.97 -8.04 -5.00
CA CYS A 259 7.28 -7.83 -5.64
C CYS A 259 7.38 -8.50 -7.01
N ILE A 260 6.93 -9.75 -7.12
CA ILE A 260 6.92 -10.49 -8.40
C ILE A 260 6.01 -9.77 -9.40
N ALA A 261 4.84 -9.31 -8.97
CA ALA A 261 3.91 -8.57 -9.82
C ALA A 261 4.51 -7.26 -10.33
N MET A 262 5.20 -6.49 -9.49
CA MET A 262 5.90 -5.27 -9.90
C MET A 262 6.99 -5.55 -10.94
N LEU A 263 7.83 -6.56 -10.72
CA LEU A 263 8.89 -6.94 -11.65
C LEU A 263 8.32 -7.45 -12.99
N LEU A 264 7.29 -8.31 -12.93
CA LEU A 264 6.61 -8.80 -14.13
C LEU A 264 5.95 -7.66 -14.90
N SER A 265 5.28 -6.75 -14.22
CA SER A 265 4.65 -5.57 -14.82
C SER A 265 5.68 -4.71 -15.56
N ILE A 266 6.85 -4.46 -14.95
CA ILE A 266 7.96 -3.75 -15.60
C ILE A 266 8.45 -4.51 -16.84
N ALA A 267 8.69 -5.80 -16.73
CA ALA A 267 9.15 -6.64 -17.85
C ALA A 267 8.14 -6.63 -19.00
N LEU A 268 6.85 -6.83 -18.72
CA LEU A 268 5.79 -6.80 -19.72
C LEU A 268 5.67 -5.44 -20.39
N CYS A 269 5.81 -4.36 -19.64
CA CYS A 269 5.78 -3.00 -20.18
C CYS A 269 6.88 -2.82 -21.24
N PHE A 270 8.12 -3.23 -20.95
CA PHE A 270 9.23 -3.14 -21.90
C PHE A 270 9.06 -4.08 -23.09
N ILE A 271 8.76 -5.35 -22.85
CA ILE A 271 8.68 -6.38 -23.90
C ILE A 271 7.55 -6.04 -24.86
N VAL A 272 6.34 -5.82 -24.37
CA VAL A 272 5.17 -5.58 -25.23
C VAL A 272 5.31 -4.24 -25.98
N SER A 273 5.79 -3.16 -25.33
CA SER A 273 6.02 -1.90 -26.02
C SER A 273 7.12 -1.99 -27.08
N ALA A 274 8.14 -2.85 -26.89
CA ALA A 274 9.17 -3.07 -27.90
C ALA A 274 8.64 -3.81 -29.15
N ILE A 275 7.72 -4.77 -28.94
CA ILE A 275 7.15 -5.60 -30.01
C ILE A 275 6.06 -4.86 -30.79
N THR A 276 5.20 -4.10 -30.09
CA THR A 276 4.00 -3.49 -30.69
C THR A 276 4.26 -2.15 -31.40
N GLY A 277 5.50 -1.66 -31.35
CA GLY A 277 5.87 -0.42 -32.05
C GLY A 277 5.51 0.86 -31.30
N LYS A 278 5.75 2.02 -31.93
CA LYS A 278 5.49 3.33 -31.32
C LYS A 278 4.02 3.71 -31.47
N ASP A 279 3.45 4.35 -30.44
CA ASP A 279 2.20 5.11 -30.56
C ASP A 279 2.39 6.35 -31.44
N ASP A 280 1.28 6.99 -31.85
CA ASP A 280 1.30 8.18 -32.70
C ASP A 280 2.33 9.21 -32.23
N LYS A 281 3.23 9.59 -33.14
CA LYS A 281 4.31 10.55 -32.85
C LYS A 281 3.81 11.84 -32.21
N ASN A 282 2.63 12.31 -32.61
CA ASN A 282 2.03 13.56 -32.12
C ASN A 282 1.75 13.54 -30.61
N VAL A 283 1.26 12.42 -30.06
CA VAL A 283 0.95 12.31 -28.62
C VAL A 283 2.24 12.25 -27.79
N THR A 284 3.23 11.50 -28.27
CA THR A 284 4.52 11.35 -27.59
C THR A 284 5.30 12.67 -27.59
N GLU A 285 5.31 13.39 -28.71
CA GLU A 285 5.98 14.70 -28.81
C GLU A 285 5.29 15.77 -27.97
N LEU A 286 3.96 15.82 -27.94
CA LEU A 286 3.20 16.77 -27.13
C LEU A 286 3.47 16.57 -25.63
N PHE A 287 3.57 15.34 -25.17
CA PHE A 287 3.84 15.04 -23.77
C PHE A 287 5.26 15.43 -23.35
N TYR A 288 6.28 15.05 -24.15
CA TYR A 288 7.67 15.29 -23.80
C TYR A 288 8.15 16.71 -24.14
N ASN A 289 7.65 17.34 -25.20
CA ASN A 289 7.99 18.72 -25.53
C ASN A 289 7.30 19.71 -24.60
N GLY A 290 6.07 19.41 -24.14
CA GLY A 290 5.41 20.23 -23.14
C GLY A 290 6.09 20.21 -21.76
N ILE A 291 6.96 19.23 -21.50
CA ILE A 291 7.82 19.21 -20.30
C ILE A 291 9.06 20.08 -20.50
N VAL A 292 9.63 20.10 -21.72
CA VAL A 292 10.88 20.82 -22.02
C VAL A 292 10.64 22.34 -22.19
N GLU A 293 9.47 22.77 -22.67
CA GLU A 293 9.14 24.21 -22.78
C GLU A 293 8.90 24.94 -21.45
N LYS A 294 8.90 24.21 -20.34
CA LYS A 294 8.72 24.77 -18.98
C LYS A 294 10.00 24.82 -18.13
N GLU A 295 11.12 24.38 -18.64
CA GLU A 295 12.45 24.57 -18.05
C GLU A 295 13.08 25.88 -18.53
#